data_6627a16ab8b4c91339d06c49dcd41d7c
#
_entry.id   6627a16ab8b4c91339d06c49dcd41d7c
#
_cell.length_a   1.000
_cell.length_b   1.000
_cell.length_c   1.000
_cell.angle_alpha   90.00
_cell.angle_beta   90.00
_cell.angle_gamma   90.00
#
_symmetry.space_group_name_H-M   'P 1'
#
loop_
_entity.id
_entity.type
_entity.pdbx_description
1 polymer ?
#
loop_
_entity_poly.entity_id
_entity_poly.type
_entity_poly.pdbx_seq_one_letter_code
_entity_poly.pdbx_strand_id
1 'polypeptide(L)'
;MPARRARGAPVDCIGGTVSIRFDKLGVVIAAMVAYAVFAAPFATFRANRIVPGEARSIIEALPPTLGPLLFAILIACGIVALLRTPLALRLLASIVALAALALLIGVAASFLTPAGNTFARVSPASGFWLLVFAFALLLADVLSRLNLSPWARVGVLFIAVLAVGALLTSGSWSSLSILKEYTNRADSFWNEASKHVTLALGSLVAAVLVGLPLGILCHRVDRLRAGVLNVLNIIQTIPSIALFGLLIAPLGWVAVHVPGAAALGIRGIGTAPAFVALFLYSLLPVVANTVVGLAGVPRAANDAARGMGMTDRQRLFGVELPLAFPVILTGIRIVLVQNIGLATIAALIGGGGFGVFVFQGVGQTAMDLVLLGAVPTVVLAFAAAIILDAAVEMSSSTRREAEAA
;
A
#
# COMPACT_ATOMS: atom_id res chain seq x y z
N MET A 1 -64.43 -6.29 -47.72
CA MET A 1 -63.23 -7.11 -47.89
C MET A 1 -62.19 -6.30 -48.63
N PRO A 2 -61.05 -5.99 -48.05
CA PRO A 2 -59.83 -5.83 -48.83
C PRO A 2 -58.70 -6.70 -48.27
N ALA A 3 -57.86 -7.19 -49.20
CA ALA A 3 -56.85 -8.20 -49.08
C ALA A 3 -55.67 -7.80 -48.17
N ARG A 4 -55.30 -8.72 -47.28
CA ARG A 4 -54.04 -8.67 -46.48
C ARG A 4 -52.87 -8.96 -47.44
N ARG A 5 -52.01 -7.95 -47.63
CA ARG A 5 -50.67 -8.15 -48.21
C ARG A 5 -49.74 -8.75 -47.16
N ALA A 6 -49.25 -9.97 -47.41
CA ALA A 6 -48.15 -10.57 -46.65
C ALA A 6 -46.89 -9.73 -46.89
N ARG A 7 -46.36 -9.14 -45.85
CA ARG A 7 -44.98 -8.55 -45.86
C ARG A 7 -43.99 -9.67 -45.64
N GLY A 8 -43.10 -9.85 -46.60
CA GLY A 8 -41.97 -10.76 -46.53
C GLY A 8 -41.06 -10.39 -45.32
N ALA A 9 -40.66 -11.40 -44.58
CA ALA A 9 -39.65 -11.28 -43.54
C ALA A 9 -38.30 -10.89 -44.18
N PRO A 10 -37.53 -9.96 -43.60
CA PRO A 10 -36.18 -9.71 -44.04
C PRO A 10 -35.31 -10.91 -43.65
N VAL A 11 -34.60 -11.44 -44.64
CA VAL A 11 -33.52 -12.41 -44.45
C VAL A 11 -32.39 -11.66 -43.75
N ASP A 12 -32.23 -11.89 -42.44
CA ASP A 12 -31.08 -11.39 -41.69
C ASP A 12 -29.83 -12.07 -42.25
N CYS A 13 -29.07 -11.30 -43.01
CA CYS A 13 -27.72 -11.66 -43.42
C CYS A 13 -26.84 -11.86 -42.19
N ILE A 14 -26.42 -13.10 -41.95
CA ILE A 14 -25.38 -13.49 -40.99
C ILE A 14 -24.06 -12.87 -41.46
N GLY A 15 -23.82 -11.65 -41.04
CA GLY A 15 -22.58 -10.90 -41.21
C GLY A 15 -22.25 -10.20 -39.86
N GLY A 16 -22.11 -10.96 -38.76
CA GLY A 16 -21.64 -10.44 -37.53
C GLY A 16 -20.17 -10.05 -37.62
N THR A 17 -19.89 -8.81 -38.02
CA THR A 17 -18.56 -8.23 -37.81
C THR A 17 -18.30 -8.26 -36.32
N VAL A 18 -17.40 -9.13 -35.87
CA VAL A 18 -16.87 -9.14 -34.51
C VAL A 18 -16.16 -7.81 -34.31
N SER A 19 -16.87 -6.82 -33.75
CA SER A 19 -16.26 -5.55 -33.43
C SER A 19 -15.33 -5.80 -32.20
N ILE A 20 -14.03 -5.87 -32.47
CA ILE A 20 -13.01 -5.96 -31.44
C ILE A 20 -13.10 -4.67 -30.60
N ARG A 21 -13.61 -4.80 -29.37
CA ARG A 21 -13.72 -3.67 -28.44
C ARG A 21 -12.55 -3.72 -27.47
N PHE A 22 -11.74 -2.66 -27.47
CA PHE A 22 -10.64 -2.51 -26.54
C PHE A 22 -11.13 -1.98 -25.18
N ASP A 23 -10.48 -2.44 -24.12
CA ASP A 23 -10.64 -1.87 -22.76
C ASP A 23 -9.66 -0.71 -22.58
N LYS A 24 -10.10 0.44 -22.06
CA LYS A 24 -9.24 1.64 -21.92
C LYS A 24 -8.04 1.39 -21.00
N LEU A 25 -8.27 0.76 -19.85
CA LEU A 25 -7.18 0.39 -18.93
C LEU A 25 -6.33 -0.72 -19.57
N GLY A 26 -6.96 -1.66 -20.26
CA GLY A 26 -6.29 -2.75 -20.95
C GLY A 26 -5.29 -2.27 -22.02
N VAL A 27 -5.57 -1.16 -22.72
CA VAL A 27 -4.62 -0.55 -23.68
C VAL A 27 -3.36 -0.09 -22.96
N VAL A 28 -3.50 0.57 -21.81
CA VAL A 28 -2.33 1.02 -21.01
C VAL A 28 -1.53 -0.18 -20.53
N ILE A 29 -2.21 -1.20 -19.97
CA ILE A 29 -1.55 -2.43 -19.50
C ILE A 29 -0.82 -3.13 -20.64
N ALA A 30 -1.47 -3.29 -21.81
CA ALA A 30 -0.86 -3.94 -22.97
C ALA A 30 0.38 -3.15 -23.47
N ALA A 31 0.32 -1.83 -23.48
CA ALA A 31 1.47 -0.99 -23.84
C ALA A 31 2.64 -1.16 -22.85
N MET A 32 2.34 -1.22 -21.54
CA MET A 32 3.34 -1.49 -20.51
C MET A 32 3.96 -2.88 -20.68
N VAL A 33 3.13 -3.90 -20.91
CA VAL A 33 3.59 -5.28 -21.15
C VAL A 33 4.45 -5.33 -22.41
N ALA A 34 4.04 -4.72 -23.51
CA ALA A 34 4.81 -4.68 -24.76
C ALA A 34 6.17 -4.01 -24.54
N TYR A 35 6.21 -2.84 -23.91
CA TYR A 35 7.48 -2.18 -23.60
C TYR A 35 8.38 -3.03 -22.69
N ALA A 36 7.82 -3.63 -21.63
CA ALA A 36 8.56 -4.44 -20.69
C ALA A 36 9.16 -5.71 -21.30
N VAL A 37 8.42 -6.33 -22.22
CA VAL A 37 8.82 -7.61 -22.85
C VAL A 37 9.83 -7.37 -23.97
N PHE A 38 9.68 -6.30 -24.77
CA PHE A 38 10.49 -6.08 -25.96
C PHE A 38 11.66 -5.12 -25.78
N ALA A 39 11.56 -4.16 -24.83
CA ALA A 39 12.55 -3.08 -24.70
C ALA A 39 13.24 -3.02 -23.34
N ALA A 40 12.59 -3.46 -22.26
CA ALA A 40 13.14 -3.35 -20.92
C ALA A 40 13.82 -4.66 -20.47
N PRO A 41 14.91 -4.60 -19.68
CA PRO A 41 15.56 -5.78 -19.14
C PRO A 41 14.70 -6.45 -18.07
N PHE A 42 14.66 -7.80 -18.09
CA PHE A 42 13.95 -8.61 -17.10
C PHE A 42 14.75 -8.79 -15.82
N ALA A 43 16.04 -9.06 -15.94
CA ALA A 43 16.95 -9.21 -14.82
C ALA A 43 18.27 -8.49 -15.08
N THR A 44 18.97 -8.14 -14.00
CA THR A 44 20.33 -7.61 -14.06
C THR A 44 21.26 -8.59 -13.37
N PHE A 45 22.29 -9.03 -14.09
CA PHE A 45 23.37 -9.87 -13.57
C PHE A 45 24.58 -9.04 -13.24
N ARG A 46 25.22 -9.28 -12.10
CA ARG A 46 26.51 -8.72 -11.69
C ARG A 46 27.41 -9.84 -11.20
N ALA A 47 28.62 -9.93 -11.70
CA ALA A 47 29.59 -10.94 -11.25
C ALA A 47 29.99 -10.76 -9.77
N ASN A 48 29.97 -9.51 -9.29
CA ASN A 48 30.10 -9.14 -7.88
C ASN A 48 29.40 -7.80 -7.61
N ARG A 49 29.40 -7.29 -6.37
CA ARG A 49 28.70 -6.07 -5.95
C ARG A 49 29.26 -4.78 -6.58
N ILE A 50 30.52 -4.78 -7.02
CA ILE A 50 31.27 -3.59 -7.46
C ILE A 50 31.13 -3.39 -8.98
N VAL A 51 31.01 -4.49 -9.75
CA VAL A 51 30.97 -4.46 -11.21
C VAL A 51 29.63 -3.93 -11.71
N PRO A 52 29.62 -3.13 -12.80
CA PRO A 52 28.40 -2.72 -13.47
C PRO A 52 27.52 -3.91 -13.83
N GLY A 53 26.19 -3.72 -13.73
CA GLY A 53 25.25 -4.79 -14.03
C GLY A 53 25.03 -4.97 -15.52
N GLU A 54 24.98 -6.21 -15.97
CA GLU A 54 24.58 -6.59 -17.32
C GLU A 54 23.07 -6.80 -17.39
N ALA A 55 22.42 -6.05 -18.26
CA ALA A 55 21.00 -6.19 -18.51
C ALA A 55 20.72 -7.49 -19.29
N ARG A 56 19.74 -8.28 -18.83
CA ARG A 56 19.31 -9.53 -19.47
C ARG A 56 17.83 -9.46 -19.81
N SER A 57 17.49 -9.77 -21.07
CA SER A 57 16.12 -9.93 -21.52
C SER A 57 15.49 -11.17 -20.91
N ILE A 58 14.15 -11.38 -21.09
CA ILE A 58 13.44 -12.58 -20.62
C ILE A 58 14.08 -13.87 -21.18
N ILE A 59 14.48 -13.85 -22.44
CA ILE A 59 15.03 -15.02 -23.13
C ILE A 59 16.44 -15.34 -22.64
N GLU A 60 17.25 -14.31 -22.38
CA GLU A 60 18.63 -14.48 -21.89
C GLU A 60 18.71 -14.79 -20.40
N ALA A 61 17.72 -14.35 -19.62
CA ALA A 61 17.69 -14.52 -18.16
C ALA A 61 17.23 -15.91 -17.73
N LEU A 62 16.62 -16.67 -18.61
CA LEU A 62 15.98 -17.98 -18.30
C LEU A 62 16.51 -19.10 -19.17
N PRO A 63 16.37 -20.37 -18.72
CA PRO A 63 16.65 -21.53 -19.54
C PRO A 63 15.93 -21.48 -20.91
N PRO A 64 16.50 -22.08 -21.97
CA PRO A 64 15.98 -21.98 -23.34
C PRO A 64 14.52 -22.40 -23.52
N THR A 65 13.98 -23.22 -22.63
CA THR A 65 12.57 -23.65 -22.66
C THR A 65 11.66 -22.70 -21.88
N LEU A 66 12.14 -22.13 -20.79
CA LEU A 66 11.33 -21.29 -19.87
C LEU A 66 11.24 -19.83 -20.32
N GLY A 67 12.27 -19.30 -20.98
CA GLY A 67 12.25 -17.94 -21.52
C GLY A 67 11.14 -17.72 -22.54
N PRO A 68 11.07 -18.50 -23.63
CA PRO A 68 9.97 -18.43 -24.59
C PRO A 68 8.59 -18.72 -23.98
N LEU A 69 8.51 -19.64 -23.00
CA LEU A 69 7.26 -19.95 -22.30
C LEU A 69 6.74 -18.72 -21.52
N LEU A 70 7.61 -18.08 -20.71
CA LEU A 70 7.23 -16.87 -19.99
C LEU A 70 6.83 -15.76 -20.95
N PHE A 71 7.58 -15.55 -22.03
CA PHE A 71 7.27 -14.58 -23.05
C PHE A 71 5.86 -14.81 -23.64
N ALA A 72 5.53 -16.06 -24.02
CA ALA A 72 4.22 -16.41 -24.55
C ALA A 72 3.09 -16.18 -23.53
N ILE A 73 3.30 -16.55 -22.26
CA ILE A 73 2.33 -16.31 -21.17
C ILE A 73 2.06 -14.81 -21.01
N LEU A 74 3.09 -13.98 -20.96
CA LEU A 74 2.94 -12.54 -20.75
C LEU A 74 2.22 -11.86 -21.93
N ILE A 75 2.55 -12.24 -23.16
CA ILE A 75 1.85 -11.74 -24.35
C ILE A 75 0.40 -12.19 -24.35
N ALA A 76 0.10 -13.47 -24.10
CA ALA A 76 -1.26 -13.96 -24.03
C ALA A 76 -2.09 -13.23 -22.95
N CYS A 77 -1.52 -13.05 -21.74
CA CYS A 77 -2.17 -12.29 -20.66
C CYS A 77 -2.34 -10.80 -21.03
N GLY A 78 -1.38 -10.20 -21.73
CA GLY A 78 -1.47 -8.84 -22.24
C GLY A 78 -2.60 -8.67 -23.27
N ILE A 79 -2.79 -9.65 -24.17
CA ILE A 79 -3.91 -9.67 -25.12
C ILE A 79 -5.24 -9.80 -24.37
N VAL A 80 -5.33 -10.67 -23.35
CA VAL A 80 -6.54 -10.79 -22.52
C VAL A 80 -6.86 -9.46 -21.82
N ALA A 81 -5.85 -8.74 -21.34
CA ALA A 81 -6.03 -7.42 -20.73
C ALA A 81 -6.50 -6.37 -21.74
N LEU A 82 -5.94 -6.39 -22.97
CA LEU A 82 -6.25 -5.44 -24.04
C LEU A 82 -7.72 -5.56 -24.49
N LEU A 83 -8.21 -6.78 -24.63
CA LEU A 83 -9.55 -7.08 -25.11
C LEU A 83 -10.58 -6.99 -23.96
N ARG A 84 -11.84 -6.69 -24.32
CA ARG A 84 -12.97 -6.77 -23.38
C ARG A 84 -13.36 -8.23 -23.13
N THR A 85 -12.57 -8.92 -22.33
CA THR A 85 -12.79 -10.30 -21.94
C THR A 85 -13.62 -10.41 -20.64
N PRO A 86 -14.24 -11.57 -20.36
CA PRO A 86 -14.92 -11.82 -19.09
C PRO A 86 -14.00 -11.60 -17.87
N LEU A 87 -14.57 -11.11 -16.75
CA LEU A 87 -13.83 -10.85 -15.51
C LEU A 87 -13.05 -12.07 -15.01
N ALA A 88 -13.62 -13.27 -15.12
CA ALA A 88 -12.96 -14.52 -14.71
C ALA A 88 -11.67 -14.77 -15.52
N LEU A 89 -11.67 -14.50 -16.83
CA LEU A 89 -10.49 -14.67 -17.67
C LEU A 89 -9.42 -13.62 -17.36
N ARG A 90 -9.82 -12.37 -17.08
CA ARG A 90 -8.90 -11.30 -16.64
C ARG A 90 -8.29 -11.62 -15.27
N LEU A 91 -9.09 -12.16 -14.35
CA LEU A 91 -8.60 -12.62 -13.05
C LEU A 91 -7.57 -13.75 -13.22
N LEU A 92 -7.90 -14.76 -14.01
CA LEU A 92 -6.98 -15.86 -14.28
C LEU A 92 -5.68 -15.36 -14.93
N ALA A 93 -5.77 -14.50 -15.94
CA ALA A 93 -4.62 -13.94 -16.63
C ALA A 93 -3.70 -13.14 -15.67
N SER A 94 -4.28 -12.32 -14.78
CA SER A 94 -3.49 -11.56 -13.81
C SER A 94 -2.79 -12.46 -12.79
N ILE A 95 -3.48 -13.49 -12.28
CA ILE A 95 -2.91 -14.47 -11.33
C ILE A 95 -1.81 -15.28 -12.01
N VAL A 96 -2.05 -15.81 -13.22
CA VAL A 96 -1.08 -16.62 -13.96
C VAL A 96 0.17 -15.80 -14.29
N ALA A 97 0.01 -14.56 -14.76
CA ALA A 97 1.14 -13.71 -15.07
C ALA A 97 1.98 -13.37 -13.81
N LEU A 98 1.33 -12.96 -12.70
CA LEU A 98 2.01 -12.66 -11.45
C LEU A 98 2.70 -13.89 -10.84
N ALA A 99 2.05 -15.05 -10.87
CA ALA A 99 2.64 -16.29 -10.40
C ALA A 99 3.84 -16.73 -11.27
N ALA A 100 3.71 -16.63 -12.60
CA ALA A 100 4.82 -16.94 -13.51
C ALA A 100 6.01 -15.99 -13.29
N LEU A 101 5.77 -14.70 -13.14
CA LEU A 101 6.82 -13.73 -12.82
C LEU A 101 7.50 -14.06 -11.48
N ALA A 102 6.73 -14.33 -10.43
CA ALA A 102 7.25 -14.64 -9.11
C ALA A 102 8.08 -15.93 -9.08
N LEU A 103 7.65 -16.96 -9.78
CA LEU A 103 8.37 -18.24 -9.85
C LEU A 103 9.62 -18.12 -10.73
N LEU A 104 9.49 -17.53 -11.92
CA LEU A 104 10.56 -17.54 -12.91
C LEU A 104 11.67 -16.54 -12.65
N ILE A 105 11.43 -15.47 -11.85
CA ILE A 105 12.52 -14.61 -11.39
C ILE A 105 13.50 -15.34 -10.46
N GLY A 106 13.01 -16.27 -9.64
CA GLY A 106 13.84 -17.15 -8.82
C GLY A 106 14.66 -18.12 -9.66
N VAL A 107 14.05 -18.70 -10.72
CA VAL A 107 14.77 -19.54 -11.68
C VAL A 107 15.81 -18.75 -12.45
N ALA A 108 15.50 -17.52 -12.87
CA ALA A 108 16.48 -16.64 -13.52
C ALA A 108 17.70 -16.35 -12.62
N ALA A 109 17.45 -16.15 -11.32
CA ALA A 109 18.54 -15.92 -10.37
C ALA A 109 19.47 -17.11 -10.23
N SER A 110 18.94 -18.33 -10.17
CA SER A 110 19.74 -19.56 -10.10
C SER A 110 20.43 -19.87 -11.44
N PHE A 111 19.75 -19.66 -12.57
CA PHE A 111 20.28 -19.91 -13.91
C PHE A 111 21.46 -18.96 -14.26
N LEU A 112 21.34 -17.68 -13.94
CA LEU A 112 22.37 -16.69 -14.21
C LEU A 112 23.55 -16.75 -13.23
N THR A 113 23.39 -17.38 -12.06
CA THR A 113 24.46 -17.48 -11.07
C THR A 113 25.37 -18.66 -11.43
N PRO A 114 26.67 -18.43 -11.76
CA PRO A 114 27.61 -19.52 -12.07
C PRO A 114 27.80 -20.46 -10.87
N ALA A 115 27.96 -21.74 -11.13
CA ALA A 115 28.19 -22.75 -10.09
C ALA A 115 29.41 -22.37 -9.23
N GLY A 116 29.25 -22.37 -7.91
CA GLY A 116 30.32 -22.01 -6.95
C GLY A 116 30.57 -20.52 -6.76
N ASN A 117 29.90 -19.62 -7.51
CA ASN A 117 30.06 -18.18 -7.32
C ASN A 117 29.07 -17.64 -6.28
N THR A 118 29.54 -17.41 -5.06
CA THR A 118 28.75 -16.79 -3.96
C THR A 118 28.67 -15.27 -4.07
N PHE A 119 29.53 -14.63 -4.85
CA PHE A 119 29.61 -13.17 -5.00
C PHE A 119 28.64 -12.62 -6.06
N ALA A 120 28.23 -13.47 -7.00
CA ALA A 120 27.30 -13.09 -8.05
C ALA A 120 25.98 -12.52 -7.46
N ARG A 121 25.46 -11.48 -8.10
CA ARG A 121 24.23 -10.79 -7.73
C ARG A 121 23.28 -10.74 -8.92
N VAL A 122 22.10 -11.29 -8.74
CA VAL A 122 21.01 -11.25 -9.73
C VAL A 122 19.82 -10.50 -9.12
N SER A 123 19.45 -9.39 -9.75
CA SER A 123 18.38 -8.53 -9.30
C SER A 123 17.28 -8.45 -10.35
N PRO A 124 15.99 -8.40 -9.96
CA PRO A 124 14.91 -8.02 -10.86
C PRO A 124 15.17 -6.65 -11.47
N ALA A 125 15.03 -6.51 -12.79
CA ALA A 125 15.27 -5.26 -13.49
C ALA A 125 13.95 -4.49 -13.77
N SER A 126 14.04 -3.36 -14.47
CA SER A 126 12.91 -2.47 -14.72
C SER A 126 11.75 -3.16 -15.44
N GLY A 127 12.03 -4.04 -16.40
CA GLY A 127 11.00 -4.81 -17.11
C GLY A 127 10.20 -5.74 -16.20
N PHE A 128 10.88 -6.43 -15.27
CA PHE A 128 10.21 -7.25 -14.27
C PHE A 128 9.24 -6.43 -13.42
N TRP A 129 9.70 -5.30 -12.86
CA TRP A 129 8.87 -4.45 -12.01
C TRP A 129 7.70 -3.83 -12.77
N LEU A 130 7.91 -3.46 -14.03
CA LEU A 130 6.85 -2.92 -14.89
C LEU A 130 5.80 -3.98 -15.20
N LEU A 131 6.19 -5.24 -15.43
CA LEU A 131 5.26 -6.36 -15.63
C LEU A 131 4.47 -6.66 -14.35
N VAL A 132 5.13 -6.72 -13.20
CA VAL A 132 4.46 -6.89 -11.90
C VAL A 132 3.44 -5.77 -11.68
N PHE A 133 3.82 -4.52 -11.93
CA PHE A 133 2.92 -3.37 -11.80
C PHE A 133 1.73 -3.44 -12.77
N ALA A 134 1.97 -3.78 -14.04
CA ALA A 134 0.92 -3.89 -15.07
C ALA A 134 -0.13 -4.96 -14.71
N PHE A 135 0.31 -6.15 -14.30
CA PHE A 135 -0.61 -7.22 -13.93
C PHE A 135 -1.21 -7.04 -12.53
N ALA A 136 -0.54 -6.35 -11.61
CA ALA A 136 -1.13 -5.93 -10.35
C ALA A 136 -2.25 -4.89 -10.56
N LEU A 137 -2.09 -3.96 -11.52
CA LEU A 137 -3.15 -3.05 -11.93
C LEU A 137 -4.35 -3.79 -12.52
N LEU A 138 -4.09 -4.80 -13.38
CA LEU A 138 -5.16 -5.65 -13.92
C LEU A 138 -5.91 -6.38 -12.81
N LEU A 139 -5.18 -6.97 -11.86
CA LEU A 139 -5.76 -7.65 -10.70
C LEU A 139 -6.60 -6.69 -9.85
N ALA A 140 -6.09 -5.50 -9.57
CA ALA A 140 -6.79 -4.48 -8.80
C ALA A 140 -8.10 -4.03 -9.48
N ASP A 141 -8.07 -3.81 -10.81
CA ASP A 141 -9.28 -3.49 -11.58
C ASP A 141 -10.32 -4.60 -11.50
N VAL A 142 -9.89 -5.85 -11.64
CA VAL A 142 -10.79 -7.02 -11.56
C VAL A 142 -11.38 -7.16 -10.15
N LEU A 143 -10.56 -7.08 -9.10
CA LEU A 143 -11.03 -7.17 -7.71
C LEU A 143 -12.00 -6.04 -7.36
N SER A 144 -11.76 -4.84 -7.87
CA SER A 144 -12.66 -3.69 -7.72
C SER A 144 -14.03 -3.94 -8.37
N ARG A 145 -14.05 -4.55 -9.56
CA ARG A 145 -15.31 -4.87 -10.28
C ARG A 145 -16.07 -6.06 -9.69
N LEU A 146 -15.39 -6.95 -9.00
CA LEU A 146 -16.02 -8.10 -8.32
C LEU A 146 -16.80 -7.71 -7.07
N ASN A 147 -16.69 -6.47 -6.60
CA ASN A 147 -17.39 -5.97 -5.40
C ASN A 147 -17.31 -6.96 -4.23
N LEU A 148 -16.10 -7.45 -3.94
CA LEU A 148 -15.88 -8.43 -2.89
C LEU A 148 -16.32 -7.88 -1.52
N SER A 149 -16.92 -8.75 -0.71
CA SER A 149 -17.21 -8.41 0.68
C SER A 149 -15.94 -8.05 1.45
N PRO A 150 -16.02 -7.26 2.53
CA PRO A 150 -14.85 -6.88 3.34
C PRO A 150 -14.01 -8.09 3.78
N TRP A 151 -14.67 -9.15 4.25
CA TRP A 151 -13.99 -10.39 4.63
C TRP A 151 -13.30 -11.11 3.47
N ALA A 152 -13.89 -11.08 2.28
CA ALA A 152 -13.28 -11.68 1.11
C ALA A 152 -12.00 -10.93 0.67
N ARG A 153 -11.96 -9.59 0.80
CA ARG A 153 -10.74 -8.79 0.53
C ARG A 153 -9.62 -9.12 1.51
N VAL A 154 -9.93 -9.25 2.79
CA VAL A 154 -8.97 -9.69 3.81
C VAL A 154 -8.50 -11.12 3.52
N GLY A 155 -9.42 -12.00 3.08
CA GLY A 155 -9.08 -13.37 2.66
C GLY A 155 -8.11 -13.41 1.47
N VAL A 156 -8.34 -12.58 0.45
CA VAL A 156 -7.42 -12.45 -0.69
C VAL A 156 -6.04 -11.97 -0.24
N LEU A 157 -5.98 -10.96 0.63
CA LEU A 157 -4.72 -10.48 1.21
C LEU A 157 -4.01 -11.61 1.96
N PHE A 158 -4.73 -12.36 2.78
CA PHE A 158 -4.16 -13.47 3.55
C PHE A 158 -3.59 -14.56 2.64
N ILE A 159 -4.31 -14.94 1.57
CA ILE A 159 -3.83 -15.89 0.55
C ILE A 159 -2.57 -15.35 -0.13
N ALA A 160 -2.53 -14.07 -0.49
CA ALA A 160 -1.35 -13.45 -1.10
C ALA A 160 -0.13 -13.48 -0.15
N VAL A 161 -0.33 -13.18 1.13
CA VAL A 161 0.73 -13.26 2.16
C VAL A 161 1.23 -14.69 2.33
N LEU A 162 0.32 -15.67 2.37
CA LEU A 162 0.70 -17.09 2.44
C LEU A 162 1.48 -17.54 1.20
N ALA A 163 1.06 -17.12 0.01
CA ALA A 163 1.75 -17.45 -1.24
C ALA A 163 3.18 -16.90 -1.29
N VAL A 164 3.35 -15.62 -0.92
CA VAL A 164 4.68 -15.00 -0.81
C VAL A 164 5.51 -15.65 0.29
N GLY A 165 4.92 -15.95 1.45
CA GLY A 165 5.58 -16.68 2.53
C GLY A 165 6.06 -18.06 2.10
N ALA A 166 5.25 -18.81 1.37
CA ALA A 166 5.62 -20.11 0.81
C ALA A 166 6.79 -19.99 -0.19
N LEU A 167 6.79 -18.96 -1.05
CA LEU A 167 7.91 -18.68 -1.96
C LEU A 167 9.20 -18.34 -1.21
N LEU A 168 9.13 -17.55 -0.16
CA LEU A 168 10.30 -17.19 0.66
C LEU A 168 10.87 -18.40 1.39
N THR A 169 10.02 -19.30 1.91
CA THR A 169 10.43 -20.49 2.65
C THR A 169 10.84 -21.65 1.73
N SER A 170 10.38 -21.69 0.48
CA SER A 170 10.75 -22.72 -0.49
C SER A 170 12.22 -22.70 -0.93
N GLY A 171 12.93 -21.61 -0.63
CA GLY A 171 14.31 -21.40 -1.10
C GLY A 171 14.43 -21.03 -2.58
N SER A 172 13.33 -20.96 -3.34
CA SER A 172 13.33 -20.61 -4.77
C SER A 172 13.95 -19.25 -5.06
N TRP A 173 13.89 -18.33 -4.11
CA TRP A 173 14.43 -16.99 -4.23
C TRP A 173 15.80 -16.79 -3.54
N SER A 174 16.40 -17.84 -2.97
CA SER A 174 17.66 -17.75 -2.22
C SER A 174 18.83 -17.15 -3.02
N SER A 175 18.83 -17.33 -4.36
CA SER A 175 19.85 -16.78 -5.27
C SER A 175 19.61 -15.31 -5.64
N LEU A 176 18.42 -14.74 -5.35
CA LEU A 176 18.15 -13.33 -5.58
C LEU A 176 19.00 -12.43 -4.67
N SER A 177 19.55 -11.37 -5.22
CA SER A 177 20.37 -10.41 -4.49
C SER A 177 19.69 -9.84 -3.25
N ILE A 178 18.40 -9.54 -3.32
CA ILE A 178 17.64 -9.03 -2.17
C ILE A 178 17.61 -10.02 -1.01
N LEU A 179 17.47 -11.33 -1.28
CA LEU A 179 17.47 -12.37 -0.24
C LEU A 179 18.89 -12.60 0.32
N LYS A 180 19.91 -12.46 -0.51
CA LYS A 180 21.30 -12.49 -0.05
C LYS A 180 21.60 -11.31 0.88
N GLU A 181 21.10 -10.10 0.56
CA GLU A 181 21.22 -8.94 1.47
C GLU A 181 20.44 -9.16 2.77
N TYR A 182 19.23 -9.73 2.70
CA TYR A 182 18.46 -10.09 3.89
C TYR A 182 19.20 -11.08 4.78
N THR A 183 19.70 -12.18 4.22
CA THR A 183 20.41 -13.21 4.98
C THR A 183 21.65 -12.64 5.71
N ASN A 184 22.37 -11.73 5.05
CA ASN A 184 23.55 -11.10 5.64
C ASN A 184 23.21 -10.09 6.74
N ARG A 185 21.96 -9.64 6.85
CA ARG A 185 21.51 -8.55 7.73
C ARG A 185 20.21 -8.87 8.47
N ALA A 186 19.89 -10.16 8.66
CA ALA A 186 18.60 -10.59 9.21
C ALA A 186 18.30 -9.95 10.59
N ASP A 187 19.28 -9.91 11.50
CA ASP A 187 19.11 -9.29 12.81
C ASP A 187 18.83 -7.78 12.71
N SER A 188 19.58 -7.09 11.84
CA SER A 188 19.33 -5.67 11.56
C SER A 188 17.96 -5.45 10.94
N PHE A 189 17.54 -6.33 10.03
CA PHE A 189 16.23 -6.24 9.37
C PHE A 189 15.09 -6.30 10.38
N TRP A 190 15.10 -7.26 11.30
CA TRP A 190 14.03 -7.39 12.29
C TRP A 190 14.06 -6.29 13.34
N ASN A 191 15.24 -5.80 13.71
CA ASN A 191 15.37 -4.63 14.57
C ASN A 191 14.78 -3.37 13.91
N GLU A 192 15.13 -3.11 12.64
CA GLU A 192 14.60 -1.96 11.91
C GLU A 192 13.10 -2.12 11.57
N ALA A 193 12.62 -3.34 11.32
CA ALA A 193 11.20 -3.65 11.17
C ALA A 193 10.41 -3.30 12.45
N SER A 194 10.91 -3.72 13.61
CA SER A 194 10.30 -3.40 14.90
C SER A 194 10.22 -1.89 15.13
N LYS A 195 11.32 -1.15 14.89
CA LYS A 195 11.32 0.31 14.99
C LYS A 195 10.34 0.97 14.04
N HIS A 196 10.26 0.48 12.79
CA HIS A 196 9.35 1.01 11.78
C HIS A 196 7.89 0.87 12.21
N VAL A 197 7.50 -0.32 12.65
CA VAL A 197 6.16 -0.60 13.16
C VAL A 197 5.86 0.21 14.42
N THR A 198 6.81 0.28 15.35
CA THR A 198 6.65 1.06 16.59
C THR A 198 6.47 2.55 16.31
N LEU A 199 7.23 3.12 15.37
CA LEU A 199 7.06 4.52 14.97
C LEU A 199 5.71 4.75 14.30
N ALA A 200 5.33 3.90 13.34
CA ALA A 200 4.08 4.08 12.59
C ALA A 200 2.83 3.88 13.47
N LEU A 201 2.77 2.79 14.24
CA LEU A 201 1.61 2.49 15.09
C LEU A 201 1.62 3.30 16.38
N GLY A 202 2.78 3.48 17.01
CA GLY A 202 2.89 4.23 18.26
C GLY A 202 2.49 5.70 18.09
N SER A 203 2.96 6.35 17.03
CA SER A 203 2.55 7.73 16.72
C SER A 203 1.08 7.84 16.35
N LEU A 204 0.51 6.84 15.66
CA LEU A 204 -0.93 6.76 15.38
C LEU A 204 -1.74 6.66 16.67
N VAL A 205 -1.38 5.73 17.55
CA VAL A 205 -2.09 5.55 18.84
C VAL A 205 -2.04 6.84 19.66
N ALA A 206 -0.87 7.48 19.77
CA ALA A 206 -0.74 8.77 20.44
C ALA A 206 -1.62 9.85 19.79
N ALA A 207 -1.67 9.89 18.45
CA ALA A 207 -2.49 10.84 17.72
C ALA A 207 -3.99 10.60 17.89
N VAL A 208 -4.42 9.36 18.01
CA VAL A 208 -5.82 9.01 18.30
C VAL A 208 -6.18 9.40 19.74
N LEU A 209 -5.33 9.09 20.71
CA LEU A 209 -5.56 9.40 22.12
C LEU A 209 -5.67 10.91 22.38
N VAL A 210 -4.93 11.75 21.65
CA VAL A 210 -4.97 13.22 21.77
C VAL A 210 -5.95 13.82 20.77
N GLY A 211 -5.92 13.37 19.53
CA GLY A 211 -6.69 13.95 18.42
C GLY A 211 -8.19 13.68 18.51
N LEU A 212 -8.61 12.52 19.02
CA LEU A 212 -10.03 12.22 19.21
C LEU A 212 -10.69 13.16 20.23
N PRO A 213 -10.18 13.31 21.47
CA PRO A 213 -10.69 14.30 22.42
C PRO A 213 -10.63 15.73 21.90
N LEU A 214 -9.53 16.10 21.23
CA LEU A 214 -9.38 17.42 20.65
C LEU A 214 -10.40 17.68 19.52
N GLY A 215 -10.69 16.67 18.68
CA GLY A 215 -11.73 16.73 17.66
C GLY A 215 -13.14 16.87 18.25
N ILE A 216 -13.43 16.14 19.34
CA ILE A 216 -14.70 16.29 20.08
C ILE A 216 -14.82 17.72 20.64
N LEU A 217 -13.76 18.24 21.23
CA LEU A 217 -13.71 19.60 21.76
C LEU A 217 -13.93 20.63 20.66
N CYS A 218 -13.27 20.50 19.52
CA CYS A 218 -13.45 21.37 18.36
C CYS A 218 -14.88 21.28 17.78
N HIS A 219 -15.53 20.12 17.86
CA HIS A 219 -16.94 19.98 17.47
C HIS A 219 -17.89 20.68 18.44
N ARG A 220 -17.58 20.68 19.73
CA ARG A 220 -18.42 21.32 20.78
C ARG A 220 -18.21 22.82 20.90
N VAL A 221 -17.01 23.32 20.56
CA VAL A 221 -16.62 24.73 20.76
C VAL A 221 -16.14 25.32 19.42
N ASP A 222 -17.06 25.93 18.68
CA ASP A 222 -16.80 26.49 17.33
C ASP A 222 -15.63 27.49 17.31
N ARG A 223 -15.47 28.29 18.38
CA ARG A 223 -14.37 29.28 18.49
C ARG A 223 -13.00 28.63 18.46
N LEU A 224 -12.84 27.42 19.01
CA LEU A 224 -11.58 26.66 19.03
C LEU A 224 -11.32 25.97 17.71
N ARG A 225 -12.39 25.53 17.02
CA ARG A 225 -12.31 24.74 15.79
C ARG A 225 -11.42 25.37 14.73
N ALA A 226 -11.68 26.64 14.39
CA ALA A 226 -10.92 27.32 13.34
C ALA A 226 -9.44 27.49 13.73
N GLY A 227 -9.15 27.89 14.98
CA GLY A 227 -7.79 28.06 15.47
C GLY A 227 -7.00 26.75 15.47
N VAL A 228 -7.56 25.69 16.05
CA VAL A 228 -6.91 24.37 16.11
C VAL A 228 -6.64 23.81 14.72
N LEU A 229 -7.65 23.77 13.84
CA LEU A 229 -7.49 23.25 12.49
C LEU A 229 -6.48 24.05 11.68
N ASN A 230 -6.45 25.39 11.82
CA ASN A 230 -5.45 26.23 11.14
C ASN A 230 -4.02 25.91 11.62
N VAL A 231 -3.80 25.78 12.93
CA VAL A 231 -2.49 25.42 13.47
C VAL A 231 -2.04 24.03 12.95
N LEU A 232 -2.93 23.05 12.98
CA LEU A 232 -2.64 21.71 12.48
C LEU A 232 -2.38 21.70 10.97
N ASN A 233 -3.10 22.53 10.20
CA ASN A 233 -2.84 22.72 8.77
C ASN A 233 -1.45 23.31 8.53
N ILE A 234 -1.06 24.34 9.29
CA ILE A 234 0.29 24.95 9.18
C ILE A 234 1.36 23.89 9.42
N ILE A 235 1.20 23.03 10.45
CA ILE A 235 2.13 21.96 10.73
C ILE A 235 2.26 21.00 9.53
N GLN A 236 1.16 20.65 8.87
CA GLN A 236 1.17 19.78 7.69
C GLN A 236 1.76 20.43 6.43
N THR A 237 1.83 21.75 6.35
CA THR A 237 2.51 22.43 5.23
C THR A 237 4.03 22.40 5.34
N ILE A 238 4.57 22.15 6.53
CA ILE A 238 6.02 22.01 6.72
C ILE A 238 6.47 20.72 6.03
N PRO A 239 7.48 20.74 5.13
CA PRO A 239 8.02 19.50 4.56
C PRO A 239 8.49 18.53 5.64
N SER A 240 8.18 17.24 5.49
CA SER A 240 8.46 16.23 6.52
C SER A 240 9.92 16.22 6.99
N ILE A 241 10.86 16.27 6.04
CA ILE A 241 12.30 16.33 6.35
C ILE A 241 12.62 17.57 7.19
N ALA A 242 12.03 18.70 6.87
CA ALA A 242 12.23 19.95 7.61
C ALA A 242 11.65 19.86 9.03
N LEU A 243 10.46 19.28 9.21
CA LEU A 243 9.87 19.11 10.53
C LEU A 243 10.72 18.17 11.42
N PHE A 244 11.23 17.07 10.85
CA PHE A 244 12.18 16.21 11.56
C PHE A 244 13.40 16.99 12.04
N GLY A 245 13.98 17.83 11.17
CA GLY A 245 15.14 18.67 11.49
C GLY A 245 14.83 19.76 12.55
N LEU A 246 13.68 20.41 12.45
CA LEU A 246 13.24 21.44 13.40
C LEU A 246 13.06 20.91 14.82
N LEU A 247 12.69 19.63 14.97
CA LEU A 247 12.52 19.00 16.28
C LEU A 247 13.83 18.61 16.97
N ILE A 248 14.97 18.62 16.27
CA ILE A 248 16.28 18.25 16.85
C ILE A 248 16.64 19.20 18.01
N ALA A 249 16.56 20.50 17.78
CA ALA A 249 16.97 21.49 18.79
C ALA A 249 16.06 21.51 20.03
N PRO A 250 14.70 21.56 19.92
CA PRO A 250 13.83 21.54 21.07
C PRO A 250 13.96 20.24 21.90
N LEU A 251 14.00 19.09 21.25
CA LEU A 251 14.10 17.81 21.97
C LEU A 251 15.52 17.59 22.54
N GLY A 252 16.54 18.10 21.88
CA GLY A 252 17.90 18.14 22.43
C GLY A 252 17.96 19.01 23.68
N TRP A 253 17.30 20.16 23.69
CA TRP A 253 17.20 21.02 24.88
C TRP A 253 16.45 20.31 26.01
N VAL A 254 15.30 19.67 25.73
CA VAL A 254 14.54 18.86 26.72
C VAL A 254 15.41 17.75 27.30
N ALA A 255 16.18 17.04 26.47
CA ALA A 255 17.07 15.96 26.91
C ALA A 255 18.10 16.40 27.95
N VAL A 256 18.57 17.65 27.85
CA VAL A 256 19.59 18.22 28.76
C VAL A 256 18.99 18.84 30.01
N HIS A 257 17.84 19.54 29.88
CA HIS A 257 17.31 20.37 30.96
C HIS A 257 16.18 19.71 31.77
N VAL A 258 15.54 18.65 31.24
CA VAL A 258 14.46 17.94 31.94
C VAL A 258 15.01 16.66 32.57
N PRO A 259 15.07 16.55 33.92
CA PRO A 259 15.55 15.36 34.59
C PRO A 259 14.77 14.12 34.14
N GLY A 260 15.47 13.05 33.79
CA GLY A 260 14.87 11.79 33.36
C GLY A 260 14.48 11.72 31.88
N ALA A 261 14.41 12.85 31.16
CA ALA A 261 14.03 12.84 29.73
C ALA A 261 14.97 11.98 28.88
N ALA A 262 16.27 12.10 29.08
CA ALA A 262 17.25 11.28 28.34
C ALA A 262 17.14 9.79 28.67
N ALA A 263 16.79 9.44 29.91
CA ALA A 263 16.56 8.05 30.34
C ALA A 263 15.30 7.44 29.69
N LEU A 264 14.30 8.27 29.40
CA LEU A 264 13.09 7.90 28.65
C LEU A 264 13.33 7.85 27.12
N GLY A 265 14.57 8.04 26.66
CA GLY A 265 14.93 8.00 25.23
C GLY A 265 14.64 9.32 24.49
N ILE A 266 14.26 10.40 25.19
CA ILE A 266 14.07 11.71 24.57
C ILE A 266 15.45 12.31 24.29
N ARG A 267 15.78 12.41 23.00
CA ARG A 267 17.04 12.98 22.49
C ARG A 267 16.73 13.85 21.28
N GLY A 268 17.64 14.76 20.94
CA GLY A 268 17.49 15.59 19.74
C GLY A 268 17.57 14.81 18.42
N ILE A 269 18.28 13.67 18.42
CA ILE A 269 18.42 12.77 17.26
C ILE A 269 17.94 11.38 17.66
N GLY A 270 17.31 10.64 16.74
CA GLY A 270 16.85 9.28 16.99
C GLY A 270 15.34 9.11 16.87
N THR A 271 14.79 8.16 17.63
CA THR A 271 13.37 7.81 17.56
C THR A 271 12.44 8.88 18.12
N ALA A 272 12.86 9.68 19.11
CA ALA A 272 12.00 10.67 19.75
C ALA A 272 11.54 11.78 18.79
N PRO A 273 12.41 12.52 18.06
CA PRO A 273 11.95 13.52 17.11
C PRO A 273 11.16 12.91 15.94
N ALA A 274 11.50 11.68 15.51
CA ALA A 274 10.73 10.96 14.51
C ALA A 274 9.30 10.68 14.99
N PHE A 275 9.14 10.17 16.19
CA PHE A 275 7.84 9.89 16.80
C PHE A 275 6.99 11.16 16.93
N VAL A 276 7.58 12.25 17.45
CA VAL A 276 6.87 13.53 17.63
C VAL A 276 6.43 14.11 16.28
N ALA A 277 7.28 14.06 15.27
CA ALA A 277 6.91 14.54 13.92
C ALA A 277 5.76 13.74 13.33
N LEU A 278 5.82 12.39 13.37
CA LEU A 278 4.75 11.51 12.91
C LEU A 278 3.44 11.76 13.68
N PHE A 279 3.53 11.92 14.99
CA PHE A 279 2.39 12.29 15.83
C PHE A 279 1.76 13.60 15.40
N LEU A 280 2.55 14.65 15.20
CA LEU A 280 2.06 15.97 14.77
C LEU A 280 1.38 15.91 13.38
N TYR A 281 1.96 15.19 12.43
CA TYR A 281 1.33 14.97 11.13
C TYR A 281 0.03 14.17 11.21
N SER A 282 -0.08 13.29 12.19
CA SER A 282 -1.26 12.45 12.39
C SER A 282 -2.44 13.22 12.98
N LEU A 283 -2.18 14.29 13.72
CA LEU A 283 -3.22 15.03 14.44
C LEU A 283 -4.28 15.62 13.52
N LEU A 284 -3.89 16.28 12.41
CA LEU A 284 -4.86 16.92 11.55
C LEU A 284 -5.89 15.97 10.96
N PRO A 285 -5.53 14.82 10.33
CA PRO A 285 -6.52 13.91 9.81
C PRO A 285 -7.42 13.31 10.89
N VAL A 286 -6.88 13.00 12.08
CA VAL A 286 -7.67 12.47 13.20
C VAL A 286 -8.67 13.51 13.70
N VAL A 287 -8.22 14.74 13.98
CA VAL A 287 -9.07 15.83 14.47
C VAL A 287 -10.13 16.19 13.44
N ALA A 288 -9.72 16.41 12.19
CA ALA A 288 -10.63 16.83 11.13
C ALA A 288 -11.71 15.79 10.85
N ASN A 289 -11.34 14.49 10.73
CA ASN A 289 -12.33 13.43 10.53
C ASN A 289 -13.23 13.20 11.75
N THR A 290 -12.74 13.46 12.96
CA THR A 290 -13.58 13.44 14.17
C THR A 290 -14.63 14.55 14.12
N VAL A 291 -14.22 15.79 13.78
CA VAL A 291 -15.13 16.94 13.64
C VAL A 291 -16.17 16.67 12.55
N VAL A 292 -15.72 16.22 11.36
CA VAL A 292 -16.61 15.91 10.21
C VAL A 292 -17.57 14.76 10.55
N GLY A 293 -17.06 13.70 11.18
CA GLY A 293 -17.88 12.56 11.58
C GLY A 293 -19.00 12.95 12.56
N LEU A 294 -18.66 13.72 13.59
CA LEU A 294 -19.64 14.21 14.56
C LEU A 294 -20.63 15.22 13.96
N ALA A 295 -20.17 16.10 13.09
CA ALA A 295 -21.04 17.03 12.37
C ALA A 295 -21.99 16.33 11.39
N GLY A 296 -21.62 15.15 10.88
CA GLY A 296 -22.42 14.32 9.98
C GLY A 296 -23.49 13.48 10.68
N VAL A 297 -23.60 13.51 12.02
CA VAL A 297 -24.64 12.77 12.74
C VAL A 297 -26.01 13.38 12.46
N PRO A 298 -27.04 12.60 12.06
CA PRO A 298 -28.37 13.13 11.77
C PRO A 298 -28.97 13.84 12.98
N ARG A 299 -29.52 15.03 12.73
CA ARG A 299 -30.20 15.83 13.79
C ARG A 299 -31.32 15.05 14.45
N ALA A 300 -32.10 14.31 13.66
CA ALA A 300 -33.19 13.47 14.18
C ALA A 300 -32.73 12.47 15.23
N ALA A 301 -31.55 11.82 15.04
CA ALA A 301 -30.96 10.90 16.02
C ALA A 301 -30.61 11.62 17.33
N ASN A 302 -30.02 12.82 17.22
CA ASN A 302 -29.68 13.66 18.38
C ASN A 302 -30.94 14.14 19.12
N ASP A 303 -32.00 14.52 18.40
CA ASP A 303 -33.26 15.01 18.99
C ASP A 303 -34.04 13.87 19.67
N ALA A 304 -34.06 12.68 19.06
CA ALA A 304 -34.62 11.49 19.68
C ALA A 304 -33.89 11.12 20.98
N ALA A 305 -32.57 11.15 20.98
CA ALA A 305 -31.78 10.87 22.18
C ALA A 305 -32.04 11.90 23.30
N ARG A 306 -32.21 13.18 22.94
CA ARG A 306 -32.63 14.22 23.90
C ARG A 306 -34.03 13.99 24.42
N GLY A 307 -34.97 13.63 23.55
CA GLY A 307 -36.36 13.32 23.93
C GLY A 307 -36.45 12.13 24.89
N MET A 308 -35.56 11.15 24.81
CA MET A 308 -35.41 10.04 25.74
C MET A 308 -34.72 10.43 27.06
N GLY A 309 -34.32 11.69 27.26
CA GLY A 309 -33.69 12.17 28.48
C GLY A 309 -32.20 11.85 28.58
N MET A 310 -31.51 11.51 27.49
CA MET A 310 -30.08 11.24 27.50
C MET A 310 -29.29 12.51 27.83
N THR A 311 -28.34 12.40 28.76
CA THR A 311 -27.37 13.47 29.06
C THR A 311 -26.42 13.63 27.86
N ASP A 312 -25.74 14.79 27.76
CA ASP A 312 -24.76 15.07 26.71
C ASP A 312 -23.66 13.98 26.61
N ARG A 313 -23.22 13.44 27.75
CA ARG A 313 -22.23 12.37 27.79
C ARG A 313 -22.78 11.04 27.29
N GLN A 314 -24.00 10.68 27.68
CA GLN A 314 -24.67 9.47 27.19
C GLN A 314 -24.91 9.56 25.67
N ARG A 315 -25.35 10.74 25.19
CA ARG A 315 -25.55 10.99 23.76
C ARG A 315 -24.26 10.90 22.98
N LEU A 316 -23.14 11.50 23.50
CA LEU A 316 -21.85 11.42 22.83
C LEU A 316 -21.38 9.97 22.65
N PHE A 317 -21.38 9.18 23.71
CA PHE A 317 -20.85 7.81 23.64
C PHE A 317 -21.86 6.79 23.08
N GLY A 318 -23.16 6.99 23.31
CA GLY A 318 -24.21 6.05 22.87
C GLY A 318 -24.75 6.31 21.47
N VAL A 319 -24.66 7.54 20.95
CA VAL A 319 -25.28 7.91 19.68
C VAL A 319 -24.26 8.57 18.73
N GLU A 320 -23.63 9.67 19.16
CA GLU A 320 -22.82 10.49 18.26
C GLU A 320 -21.55 9.77 17.80
N LEU A 321 -20.74 9.24 18.73
CA LEU A 321 -19.51 8.52 18.39
C LEU A 321 -19.74 7.24 17.58
N PRO A 322 -20.72 6.36 17.92
CA PRO A 322 -21.00 5.20 17.08
C PRO A 322 -21.41 5.57 15.65
N LEU A 323 -22.22 6.61 15.49
CA LEU A 323 -22.63 7.07 14.15
C LEU A 323 -21.51 7.81 13.40
N ALA A 324 -20.59 8.47 14.09
CA ALA A 324 -19.43 9.14 13.52
C ALA A 324 -18.26 8.16 13.24
N PHE A 325 -18.25 6.97 13.86
CA PHE A 325 -17.14 6.04 13.87
C PHE A 325 -16.60 5.66 12.49
N PRO A 326 -17.41 5.38 11.45
CA PRO A 326 -16.89 5.07 10.11
C PRO A 326 -16.04 6.21 9.52
N VAL A 327 -16.44 7.47 9.75
CA VAL A 327 -15.70 8.65 9.27
C VAL A 327 -14.41 8.83 10.07
N ILE A 328 -14.44 8.65 11.39
CA ILE A 328 -13.27 8.70 12.27
C ILE A 328 -12.28 7.61 11.85
N LEU A 329 -12.74 6.39 11.61
CA LEU A 329 -11.92 5.26 11.19
C LEU A 329 -11.27 5.51 9.83
N THR A 330 -11.94 6.23 8.92
CA THR A 330 -11.34 6.68 7.66
C THR A 330 -10.14 7.61 7.90
N GLY A 331 -10.24 8.53 8.87
CA GLY A 331 -9.11 9.36 9.29
C GLY A 331 -7.94 8.54 9.85
N ILE A 332 -8.23 7.56 10.69
CA ILE A 332 -7.23 6.62 11.25
C ILE A 332 -6.53 5.83 10.13
N ARG A 333 -7.29 5.34 9.13
CA ARG A 333 -6.74 4.66 7.95
C ARG A 333 -5.76 5.53 7.18
N ILE A 334 -6.13 6.78 6.89
CA ILE A 334 -5.27 7.73 6.18
C ILE A 334 -3.96 7.91 6.94
N VAL A 335 -4.04 8.13 8.25
CA VAL A 335 -2.87 8.32 9.11
C VAL A 335 -1.98 7.09 9.14
N LEU A 336 -2.52 5.89 9.27
CA LEU A 336 -1.70 4.68 9.34
C LEU A 336 -0.88 4.49 8.08
N VAL A 337 -1.52 4.59 6.91
CA VAL A 337 -0.83 4.45 5.62
C VAL A 337 0.23 5.55 5.45
N GLN A 338 -0.11 6.79 5.81
CA GLN A 338 0.83 7.92 5.79
C GLN A 338 2.02 7.69 6.72
N ASN A 339 1.79 7.25 7.95
CA ASN A 339 2.86 7.03 8.94
C ASN A 339 3.79 5.89 8.55
N ILE A 340 3.28 4.80 7.94
CA ILE A 340 4.12 3.74 7.39
C ILE A 340 5.07 4.30 6.34
N GLY A 341 4.59 5.15 5.43
CA GLY A 341 5.44 5.81 4.44
C GLY A 341 6.45 6.78 5.06
N LEU A 342 5.99 7.67 5.95
CA LEU A 342 6.81 8.70 6.58
C LEU A 342 7.85 8.14 7.58
N ALA A 343 7.58 6.99 8.22
CA ALA A 343 8.54 6.31 9.08
C ALA A 343 9.83 5.91 8.33
N THR A 344 9.78 5.77 7.01
CA THR A 344 10.98 5.57 6.19
C THR A 344 11.94 6.77 6.30
N ILE A 345 11.41 8.00 6.35
CA ILE A 345 12.20 9.23 6.41
C ILE A 345 12.88 9.39 7.79
N ALA A 346 12.33 8.78 8.85
CA ALA A 346 12.90 8.81 10.19
C ALA A 346 14.36 8.31 10.24
N ALA A 347 14.77 7.46 9.31
CA ALA A 347 16.15 6.98 9.20
C ALA A 347 17.17 8.10 8.98
N LEU A 348 16.78 9.21 8.33
CA LEU A 348 17.68 10.35 8.07
C LEU A 348 18.12 11.08 9.34
N ILE A 349 17.35 10.97 10.41
CA ILE A 349 17.64 11.59 11.71
C ILE A 349 18.01 10.54 12.78
N GLY A 350 18.36 9.31 12.35
CA GLY A 350 18.72 8.22 13.25
C GLY A 350 17.53 7.55 13.93
N GLY A 351 16.30 7.79 13.48
CA GLY A 351 15.08 7.17 14.02
C GLY A 351 14.94 5.68 13.70
N GLY A 352 15.75 5.17 12.75
CA GLY A 352 15.68 3.78 12.32
C GLY A 352 14.54 3.50 11.36
N GLY A 353 14.12 2.25 11.31
CA GLY A 353 13.07 1.76 10.42
C GLY A 353 13.62 1.30 9.07
N PHE A 354 12.74 0.79 8.20
CA PHE A 354 13.13 0.28 6.87
C PHE A 354 13.87 1.31 6.01
N GLY A 355 13.70 2.60 6.30
CA GLY A 355 14.42 3.67 5.63
C GLY A 355 15.95 3.58 5.74
N VAL A 356 16.47 2.94 6.78
CA VAL A 356 17.92 2.69 6.93
C VAL A 356 18.46 1.96 5.72
N PHE A 357 17.78 0.89 5.27
CA PHE A 357 18.18 0.13 4.08
C PHE A 357 18.01 0.94 2.80
N VAL A 358 16.91 1.70 2.69
CA VAL A 358 16.64 2.55 1.52
C VAL A 358 17.76 3.59 1.35
N PHE A 359 18.06 4.38 2.37
CA PHE A 359 19.04 5.46 2.26
C PHE A 359 20.49 4.96 2.18
N GLN A 360 20.82 3.86 2.88
CA GLN A 360 22.11 3.21 2.69
C GLN A 360 22.26 2.65 1.26
N GLY A 361 21.19 2.05 0.73
CA GLY A 361 21.17 1.53 -0.63
C GLY A 361 21.34 2.62 -1.68
N VAL A 362 20.67 3.75 -1.53
CA VAL A 362 20.82 4.92 -2.40
C VAL A 362 22.26 5.45 -2.34
N GLY A 363 22.81 5.65 -1.14
CA GLY A 363 24.18 6.16 -0.95
C GLY A 363 25.27 5.22 -1.48
N GLN A 364 25.00 3.92 -1.55
CA GLN A 364 25.91 2.89 -2.07
C GLN A 364 25.61 2.46 -3.50
N THR A 365 24.61 3.06 -4.18
CA THR A 365 24.10 2.62 -5.49
C THR A 365 23.69 1.12 -5.51
N ALA A 366 23.30 0.59 -4.35
CA ALA A 366 22.95 -0.81 -4.13
C ALA A 366 21.42 -0.99 -4.16
N MET A 367 20.84 -1.18 -5.35
CA MET A 367 19.40 -1.29 -5.55
C MET A 367 18.76 -2.42 -4.73
N ASP A 368 19.47 -3.53 -4.53
CA ASP A 368 18.99 -4.65 -3.73
C ASP A 368 18.74 -4.27 -2.27
N LEU A 369 19.60 -3.39 -1.73
CA LEU A 369 19.43 -2.86 -0.38
C LEU A 369 18.27 -1.85 -0.32
N VAL A 370 18.09 -1.04 -1.37
CA VAL A 370 16.91 -0.17 -1.49
C VAL A 370 15.63 -1.00 -1.46
N LEU A 371 15.58 -2.09 -2.23
CA LEU A 371 14.42 -2.98 -2.30
C LEU A 371 14.18 -3.69 -0.97
N LEU A 372 15.24 -4.05 -0.23
CA LEU A 372 15.12 -4.65 1.10
C LEU A 372 14.36 -3.76 2.10
N GLY A 373 14.46 -2.44 1.95
CA GLY A 373 13.67 -1.50 2.76
C GLY A 373 12.33 -1.10 2.13
N ALA A 374 12.30 -0.87 0.83
CA ALA A 374 11.14 -0.35 0.13
C ALA A 374 10.00 -1.38 0.01
N VAL A 375 10.32 -2.64 -0.35
CA VAL A 375 9.30 -3.69 -0.56
C VAL A 375 8.50 -3.97 0.72
N PRO A 376 9.12 -4.23 1.88
CA PRO A 376 8.37 -4.42 3.13
C PRO A 376 7.52 -3.20 3.51
N THR A 377 8.02 -1.98 3.30
CA THR A 377 7.27 -0.74 3.58
C THR A 377 5.99 -0.68 2.73
N VAL A 378 6.10 -0.93 1.42
CA VAL A 378 4.96 -0.93 0.51
C VAL A 378 3.96 -2.03 0.86
N VAL A 379 4.44 -3.25 1.12
CA VAL A 379 3.58 -4.39 1.52
C VAL A 379 2.84 -4.09 2.82
N LEU A 380 3.53 -3.52 3.81
CA LEU A 380 2.92 -3.13 5.08
C LEU A 380 1.84 -2.06 4.90
N ALA A 381 2.11 -1.03 4.07
CA ALA A 381 1.16 0.04 3.78
C ALA A 381 -0.09 -0.50 3.04
N PHE A 382 0.10 -1.39 2.07
CA PHE A 382 -1.00 -2.05 1.34
C PHE A 382 -1.84 -2.93 2.26
N ALA A 383 -1.22 -3.74 3.09
CA ALA A 383 -1.91 -4.59 4.05
C ALA A 383 -2.74 -3.76 5.04
N ALA A 384 -2.16 -2.71 5.59
CA ALA A 384 -2.85 -1.78 6.48
C ALA A 384 -4.03 -1.10 5.79
N ALA A 385 -3.87 -0.67 4.54
CA ALA A 385 -4.93 -0.05 3.75
C ALA A 385 -6.12 -1.00 3.54
N ILE A 386 -5.87 -2.26 3.15
CA ILE A 386 -6.93 -3.26 2.89
C ILE A 386 -7.66 -3.62 4.18
N ILE A 387 -6.93 -3.86 5.28
CA ILE A 387 -7.51 -4.25 6.57
C ILE A 387 -8.41 -3.12 7.11
N LEU A 388 -7.91 -1.88 7.09
CA LEU A 388 -8.69 -0.74 7.59
C LEU A 388 -9.85 -0.36 6.66
N ASP A 389 -9.70 -0.54 5.35
CA ASP A 389 -10.80 -0.34 4.40
C ASP A 389 -11.95 -1.32 4.66
N ALA A 390 -11.61 -2.58 4.88
CA ALA A 390 -12.58 -3.58 5.28
C ALA A 390 -13.26 -3.23 6.62
N ALA A 391 -12.51 -2.74 7.61
CA ALA A 391 -13.04 -2.31 8.89
C ALA A 391 -14.00 -1.10 8.77
N VAL A 392 -13.65 -0.11 7.92
CA VAL A 392 -14.53 1.05 7.64
C VAL A 392 -15.84 0.57 7.02
N GLU A 393 -15.78 -0.31 6.03
CA GLU A 393 -17.00 -0.81 5.36
C GLU A 393 -17.87 -1.63 6.30
N MET A 394 -17.29 -2.51 7.13
CA MET A 394 -18.04 -3.27 8.14
C MET A 394 -18.73 -2.33 9.15
N SER A 395 -18.07 -1.28 9.59
CA SER A 395 -18.66 -0.30 10.50
C SER A 395 -19.79 0.53 9.88
N SER A 396 -19.75 0.73 8.55
CA SER A 396 -20.79 1.46 7.82
C SER A 396 -22.00 0.60 7.43
N SER A 397 -21.84 -0.70 7.20
CA SER A 397 -22.93 -1.63 6.90
C SER A 397 -23.84 -1.82 8.10
N THR A 398 -23.29 -1.98 9.29
CA THR A 398 -24.06 -2.05 10.54
C THR A 398 -24.94 -0.82 10.74
N ARG A 399 -24.49 0.35 10.30
CA ARG A 399 -25.28 1.59 10.33
C ARG A 399 -26.49 1.54 9.39
N ARG A 400 -26.32 1.06 8.15
CA ARG A 400 -27.41 0.97 7.17
C ARG A 400 -28.50 -0.03 7.60
N GLU A 401 -28.09 -1.12 8.22
CA GLU A 401 -29.05 -2.10 8.78
C GLU A 401 -29.83 -1.52 9.96
N ALA A 402 -29.18 -0.74 10.82
CA ALA A 402 -29.83 -0.04 11.93
C ALA A 402 -30.75 1.13 11.49
N GLU A 403 -30.50 1.73 10.33
CA GLU A 403 -31.37 2.78 9.72
C GLU A 403 -32.56 2.17 8.95
N ALA A 404 -32.50 0.89 8.58
CA ALA A 404 -33.55 0.17 7.85
C ALA A 404 -34.52 -0.64 8.74
N ALA A 405 -34.14 -0.89 10.02
CA ALA A 405 -34.95 -1.56 11.04
C ALA A 405 -35.74 -0.57 11.89
#